data_46de4dec95a8cbb9cec11eecc5105574
#
_entry.id   46de4dec95a8cbb9cec11eecc5105574
#
_cell.length_a   1.000
_cell.length_b   1.000
_cell.length_c   1.000
_cell.angle_alpha   90.00
_cell.angle_beta   90.00
_cell.angle_gamma   90.00
#
_symmetry.space_group_name_H-M   'P 1'
#
loop_
_entity.id
_entity.type
_entity.pdbx_description
1 polymer ?
#
loop_
_entity_poly.entity_id
_entity_poly.type
_entity_poly.pdbx_seq_one_letter_code
_entity_poly.pdbx_strand_id
1 'polypeptide(L)'
;MFAAPAVAQITADDYIAIDMDQARIGRLLFYDKILSGNKNISCSTCHHHDHAGGDALSLGIGEGGVGVGPKRTAGTGDNRIRKRIPRNAPSLWNLGHKDINVLFHDGRLTVADTYENGFNSPAEEWLPTGLNSLLAAQALFPLTAQFEMAGNPRENEIAGAIHDRPDTAWPIIAKRVRTIPEYANMFMQSFDNINKPSDVSIVEIGNALGAFIAAEWQSYDSPYAVSYTHLR
;
A
#
# COMPACT_ATOMS: atom_id res chain seq x y z
N MET A 1 24.26 22.61 -36.87
CA MET A 1 23.07 22.85 -36.03
C MET A 1 22.72 21.52 -35.40
N PHE A 2 23.14 21.26 -34.18
CA PHE A 2 22.77 20.02 -33.48
C PHE A 2 21.37 20.23 -32.90
N ALA A 3 20.41 19.44 -33.33
CA ALA A 3 19.11 19.38 -32.68
C ALA A 3 19.32 18.87 -31.25
N ALA A 4 18.91 19.67 -30.26
CA ALA A 4 18.90 19.19 -28.87
C ALA A 4 17.98 17.95 -28.83
N PRO A 5 18.37 16.88 -28.15
CA PRO A 5 17.47 15.72 -27.98
C PRO A 5 16.21 16.21 -27.26
N ALA A 6 15.04 15.92 -27.84
CA ALA A 6 13.78 16.16 -27.15
C ALA A 6 13.78 15.30 -25.89
N VAL A 7 13.77 15.92 -24.73
CA VAL A 7 13.58 15.21 -23.48
C VAL A 7 12.10 14.79 -23.47
N ALA A 8 11.85 13.48 -23.42
CA ALA A 8 10.50 12.96 -23.33
C ALA A 8 9.86 13.49 -22.03
N GLN A 9 8.76 14.22 -22.17
CA GLN A 9 7.97 14.68 -21.04
C GLN A 9 7.22 13.47 -20.47
N ILE A 10 7.24 13.29 -19.15
CA ILE A 10 6.42 12.28 -18.47
C ILE A 10 4.95 12.65 -18.69
N THR A 11 4.14 11.69 -19.11
CA THR A 11 2.73 11.84 -19.43
C THR A 11 1.89 10.77 -18.73
N ALA A 12 0.59 10.86 -18.83
CA ALA A 12 -0.31 9.83 -18.30
C ALA A 12 -0.06 8.43 -18.91
N ASP A 13 0.43 8.37 -20.14
CA ASP A 13 0.72 7.12 -20.84
C ASP A 13 1.92 6.36 -20.27
N ASP A 14 2.75 7.02 -19.46
CA ASP A 14 3.89 6.40 -18.78
C ASP A 14 3.48 5.67 -17.49
N TYR A 15 2.21 5.80 -17.10
CA TYR A 15 1.67 5.17 -15.89
C TYR A 15 0.80 3.95 -16.20
N ILE A 16 0.66 3.06 -15.22
CA ILE A 16 -0.25 1.92 -15.31
C ILE A 16 -1.69 2.40 -15.50
N ALA A 17 -2.48 1.62 -16.24
CA ALA A 17 -3.91 1.89 -16.37
C ALA A 17 -4.60 1.72 -15.01
N ILE A 18 -5.48 2.66 -14.68
CA ILE A 18 -6.16 2.71 -13.39
C ILE A 18 -7.66 2.50 -13.59
N ASP A 19 -8.20 1.51 -12.92
CA ASP A 19 -9.64 1.36 -12.74
C ASP A 19 -10.09 2.29 -11.59
N MET A 20 -10.87 3.31 -11.94
CA MET A 20 -11.32 4.32 -10.99
C MET A 20 -12.37 3.83 -10.00
N ASP A 21 -13.13 2.79 -10.34
CA ASP A 21 -14.08 2.19 -9.41
C ASP A 21 -13.36 1.37 -8.36
N GLN A 22 -12.32 0.61 -8.74
CA GLN A 22 -11.41 -0.05 -7.82
C GLN A 22 -10.64 0.98 -6.97
N ALA A 23 -10.16 2.08 -7.56
CA ALA A 23 -9.47 3.13 -6.83
C ALA A 23 -10.36 3.79 -5.75
N ARG A 24 -11.67 3.94 -6.00
CA ARG A 24 -12.62 4.44 -4.98
C ARG A 24 -12.72 3.52 -3.77
N ILE A 25 -12.75 2.21 -3.98
CA ILE A 25 -12.71 1.23 -2.88
C ILE A 25 -11.37 1.34 -2.14
N GLY A 26 -10.27 1.38 -2.89
CA GLY A 26 -8.92 1.54 -2.35
C GLY A 26 -8.78 2.78 -1.48
N ARG A 27 -9.38 3.91 -1.90
CA ARG A 27 -9.43 5.14 -1.12
C ARG A 27 -10.08 4.93 0.24
N LEU A 28 -11.25 4.31 0.28
CA LEU A 28 -11.92 4.03 1.57
C LEU A 28 -11.05 3.15 2.46
N LEU A 29 -10.50 2.06 1.92
CA LEU A 29 -9.65 1.13 2.66
C LEU A 29 -8.36 1.77 3.15
N PHE A 30 -7.77 2.68 2.37
CA PHE A 30 -6.53 3.39 2.73
C PHE A 30 -6.70 4.26 3.98
N TYR A 31 -7.88 4.84 4.17
CA TYR A 31 -8.21 5.66 5.35
C TYR A 31 -8.89 4.86 6.47
N ASP A 32 -9.40 3.67 6.18
CA ASP A 32 -10.05 2.83 7.18
C ASP A 32 -9.02 2.05 8.01
N LYS A 33 -9.28 1.97 9.30
CA LYS A 33 -8.45 1.22 10.25
C LYS A 33 -8.75 -0.28 10.27
N ILE A 34 -9.76 -0.73 9.54
CA ILE A 34 -10.24 -2.13 9.54
C ILE A 34 -9.16 -3.13 9.12
N LEU A 35 -8.21 -2.67 8.28
CA LEU A 35 -7.11 -3.49 7.78
C LEU A 35 -6.02 -3.76 8.83
N SER A 36 -5.94 -2.96 9.89
CA SER A 36 -4.93 -3.15 10.94
C SER A 36 -5.37 -4.16 12.00
N GLY A 37 -4.41 -4.79 12.66
CA GLY A 37 -4.67 -5.82 13.66
C GLY A 37 -5.61 -5.34 14.75
N ASN A 38 -5.25 -4.26 15.43
CA ASN A 38 -6.02 -3.67 16.52
C ASN A 38 -7.06 -2.61 16.08
N LYS A 39 -7.25 -2.42 14.77
CA LYS A 39 -8.18 -1.42 14.19
C LYS A 39 -7.95 -0.01 14.71
N ASN A 40 -6.70 0.38 14.89
CA ASN A 40 -6.29 1.66 15.48
C ASN A 40 -5.41 2.51 14.57
N ILE A 41 -4.90 1.96 13.46
CA ILE A 41 -4.06 2.61 12.46
C ILE A 41 -4.57 2.31 11.05
N SER A 42 -4.36 3.24 10.11
CA SER A 42 -4.63 3.08 8.68
C SER A 42 -3.39 3.47 7.86
N CYS A 43 -3.39 3.18 6.55
CA CYS A 43 -2.31 3.56 5.65
C CYS A 43 -2.07 5.09 5.70
N SER A 44 -3.15 5.88 5.70
CA SER A 44 -3.10 7.34 5.77
C SER A 44 -2.47 7.89 7.06
N THR A 45 -2.33 7.07 8.11
CA THR A 45 -1.66 7.50 9.34
C THR A 45 -0.17 7.77 9.12
N CYS A 46 0.47 6.98 8.24
CA CYS A 46 1.89 7.10 7.89
C CYS A 46 2.11 7.68 6.50
N HIS A 47 1.09 7.64 5.62
CA HIS A 47 1.15 8.20 4.28
C HIS A 47 0.16 9.35 4.13
N HIS A 48 0.61 10.56 4.48
CA HIS A 48 -0.22 11.75 4.57
C HIS A 48 0.08 12.73 3.44
N HIS A 49 -0.94 13.35 2.87
CA HIS A 49 -0.78 14.33 1.77
C HIS A 49 0.10 15.51 2.15
N ASP A 50 -0.09 16.08 3.34
CA ASP A 50 0.68 17.23 3.82
C ASP A 50 2.18 16.94 3.99
N HIS A 51 2.56 15.67 3.87
CA HIS A 51 3.93 15.20 4.05
C HIS A 51 4.45 14.41 2.83
N ALA A 52 4.01 14.80 1.64
CA ALA A 52 4.39 14.19 0.37
C ALA A 52 4.18 12.66 0.33
N GLY A 53 3.10 12.18 0.93
CA GLY A 53 2.79 10.75 1.01
C GLY A 53 3.64 9.96 2.00
N GLY A 54 4.33 10.64 2.93
CA GLY A 54 5.05 10.06 4.07
C GLY A 54 4.46 10.53 5.41
N ASP A 55 5.21 10.40 6.52
CA ASP A 55 4.80 10.79 7.87
C ASP A 55 5.59 11.95 8.47
N ALA A 56 6.59 12.47 7.75
CA ALA A 56 7.53 13.50 8.17
C ALA A 56 8.31 13.15 9.47
N LEU A 57 8.46 11.87 9.77
CA LEU A 57 9.26 11.34 10.87
C LEU A 57 10.47 10.61 10.32
N SER A 58 11.65 10.82 10.89
CA SER A 58 12.87 10.09 10.50
C SER A 58 12.75 8.57 10.72
N LEU A 59 12.02 8.18 11.76
CA LEU A 59 11.64 6.79 12.04
C LEU A 59 10.16 6.75 12.33
N GLY A 60 9.42 6.00 11.52
CA GLY A 60 7.96 5.88 11.63
C GLY A 60 7.50 5.35 12.98
N ILE A 61 6.29 5.75 13.36
CA ILE A 61 5.58 5.25 14.53
C ILE A 61 4.32 4.55 14.04
N GLY A 62 4.32 3.22 14.06
CA GLY A 62 3.23 2.42 13.56
C GLY A 62 2.14 2.16 14.59
N GLU A 63 1.68 0.92 14.63
CA GLU A 63 0.62 0.45 15.49
C GLU A 63 0.89 0.78 16.97
N GLY A 64 -0.15 1.20 17.69
CA GLY A 64 -0.06 1.66 19.09
C GLY A 64 0.35 3.13 19.28
N GLY A 65 0.82 3.81 18.24
CA GLY A 65 1.13 5.25 18.30
C GLY A 65 -0.12 6.13 18.32
N VAL A 66 0.03 7.36 18.79
CA VAL A 66 -1.05 8.34 18.96
C VAL A 66 -0.75 9.61 18.16
N GLY A 67 -1.75 10.10 17.42
CA GLY A 67 -1.63 11.27 16.55
C GLY A 67 -1.25 10.93 15.11
N VAL A 68 -0.97 11.94 14.30
CA VAL A 68 -0.65 11.83 12.86
C VAL A 68 0.52 12.76 12.52
N GLY A 69 1.32 12.38 11.52
CA GLY A 69 2.44 13.17 11.02
C GLY A 69 3.48 13.51 12.09
N PRO A 70 4.11 14.69 12.04
CA PRO A 70 5.15 15.09 12.99
C PRO A 70 4.70 15.13 14.46
N LYS A 71 3.39 15.23 14.69
CA LYS A 71 2.78 15.21 16.04
C LYS A 71 2.52 13.80 16.57
N ARG A 72 2.78 12.76 15.75
CA ARG A 72 2.56 11.39 16.19
C ARG A 72 3.59 10.99 17.25
N THR A 73 3.09 10.47 18.35
CA THR A 73 3.89 10.07 19.51
C THR A 73 3.83 8.56 19.75
N ALA A 74 4.80 8.07 20.47
CA ALA A 74 4.88 6.65 20.84
C ALA A 74 3.78 6.19 21.82
N GLY A 75 2.90 7.08 22.26
CA GLY A 75 1.97 6.78 23.34
C GLY A 75 2.63 6.76 24.72
N THR A 76 1.86 6.41 25.75
CA THR A 76 2.29 6.39 27.16
C THR A 76 1.80 5.14 27.87
N GLY A 77 2.41 4.80 29.02
CA GLY A 77 2.03 3.65 29.82
C GLY A 77 2.22 2.31 29.07
N ASP A 78 1.36 1.35 29.38
CA ASP A 78 1.42 -0.01 28.86
C ASP A 78 1.10 -0.10 27.35
N ASN A 79 0.37 0.90 26.84
CA ASN A 79 0.03 1.01 25.41
C ASN A 79 1.11 1.68 24.56
N ARG A 80 2.23 2.10 25.16
CA ARG A 80 3.34 2.70 24.43
C ARG A 80 3.92 1.70 23.45
N ILE A 81 4.19 2.15 22.20
CA ILE A 81 4.88 1.33 21.22
C ILE A 81 6.22 0.83 21.78
N ARG A 82 6.55 -0.41 21.47
CA ARG A 82 7.81 -1.03 21.92
C ARG A 82 9.00 -0.69 21.04
N LYS A 83 8.74 -0.45 19.74
CA LYS A 83 9.77 -0.21 18.74
C LYS A 83 9.24 0.72 17.65
N ARG A 84 10.08 1.62 17.18
CA ARG A 84 9.80 2.40 15.96
C ARG A 84 10.04 1.56 14.71
N ILE A 85 9.39 1.92 13.62
CA ILE A 85 9.71 1.39 12.31
C ILE A 85 11.12 1.89 11.93
N PRO A 86 12.00 1.02 11.39
CA PRO A 86 13.42 1.33 11.25
C PRO A 86 13.74 2.38 10.17
N ARG A 87 12.72 2.85 9.42
CA ARG A 87 12.84 3.88 8.38
C ARG A 87 11.65 4.82 8.43
N ASN A 88 11.76 5.99 7.78
CA ASN A 88 10.58 6.83 7.57
C ASN A 88 9.63 6.17 6.56
N ALA A 89 8.36 6.54 6.60
CA ALA A 89 7.39 6.14 5.60
C ALA A 89 7.79 6.76 4.24
N PRO A 90 8.01 5.95 3.19
CA PRO A 90 8.42 6.48 1.89
C PRO A 90 7.30 7.28 1.24
N SER A 91 7.67 8.23 0.38
CA SER A 91 6.72 8.93 -0.47
C SER A 91 5.99 7.95 -1.39
N LEU A 92 4.72 8.21 -1.64
CA LEU A 92 3.89 7.44 -2.58
C LEU A 92 3.84 8.06 -3.99
N TRP A 93 4.47 9.22 -4.20
CA TRP A 93 4.41 9.92 -5.48
C TRP A 93 5.03 9.12 -6.61
N ASN A 94 4.29 9.04 -7.71
CA ASN A 94 4.67 8.45 -8.99
C ASN A 94 5.08 6.96 -8.95
N LEU A 95 4.69 6.23 -7.91
CA LEU A 95 4.97 4.80 -7.82
C LEU A 95 4.17 3.93 -8.82
N GLY A 96 3.15 4.51 -9.46
CA GLY A 96 2.41 3.86 -10.55
C GLY A 96 3.07 3.98 -11.93
N HIS A 97 4.27 4.59 -12.05
CA HIS A 97 4.99 4.66 -13.32
C HIS A 97 5.41 3.28 -13.80
N LYS A 98 5.28 3.00 -15.10
CA LYS A 98 5.51 1.67 -15.70
C LYS A 98 6.92 1.14 -15.55
N ASP A 99 7.91 2.03 -15.40
CA ASP A 99 9.31 1.65 -15.19
C ASP A 99 9.63 1.30 -13.73
N ILE A 100 8.68 1.50 -12.80
CA ILE A 100 8.84 1.09 -11.41
C ILE A 100 8.58 -0.42 -11.31
N ASN A 101 9.64 -1.19 -11.23
CA ASN A 101 9.61 -2.65 -11.13
C ASN A 101 10.26 -3.18 -9.84
N VAL A 102 10.66 -2.28 -8.94
CA VAL A 102 11.30 -2.58 -7.66
C VAL A 102 10.74 -1.67 -6.57
N LEU A 103 10.34 -2.22 -5.44
CA LEU A 103 9.93 -1.49 -4.23
C LEU A 103 10.69 -1.98 -2.99
N PHE A 104 10.51 -1.27 -1.89
CA PHE A 104 11.31 -1.32 -0.67
C PHE A 104 12.77 -0.85 -0.87
N HIS A 105 13.39 -0.35 0.19
CA HIS A 105 14.75 0.20 0.18
C HIS A 105 15.84 -0.82 -0.18
N ASP A 106 15.57 -2.09 0.04
CA ASP A 106 16.45 -3.24 -0.20
C ASP A 106 16.07 -4.03 -1.46
N GLY A 107 15.04 -3.57 -2.20
CA GLY A 107 14.61 -4.22 -3.44
C GLY A 107 13.94 -5.58 -3.25
N ARG A 108 13.49 -5.92 -2.04
CA ARG A 108 12.92 -7.24 -1.74
C ARG A 108 11.57 -7.53 -2.37
N LEU A 109 10.95 -6.55 -3.03
CA LEU A 109 9.77 -6.75 -3.88
C LEU A 109 10.08 -6.27 -5.28
N THR A 110 10.09 -7.19 -6.24
CA THR A 110 10.38 -6.93 -7.65
C THR A 110 9.42 -7.68 -8.55
N VAL A 111 9.14 -7.14 -9.73
CA VAL A 111 8.51 -7.90 -10.81
C VAL A 111 9.49 -8.96 -11.28
N ALA A 112 9.07 -10.21 -11.32
CA ALA A 112 9.93 -11.34 -11.68
C ALA A 112 9.10 -12.59 -12.04
N ASP A 113 9.68 -13.46 -12.84
CA ASP A 113 9.05 -14.71 -13.28
C ASP A 113 9.44 -15.93 -12.41
N THR A 114 9.99 -15.69 -11.21
CA THR A 114 10.46 -16.75 -10.31
C THR A 114 9.29 -17.57 -9.77
N TYR A 115 8.18 -16.92 -9.47
CA TYR A 115 6.96 -17.52 -8.96
C TYR A 115 5.78 -17.21 -9.88
N GLU A 116 4.76 -18.06 -9.89
CA GLU A 116 3.54 -17.90 -10.71
C GLU A 116 2.78 -16.60 -10.40
N ASN A 117 3.00 -16.01 -9.21
CA ASN A 117 2.40 -14.74 -8.82
C ASN A 117 3.01 -13.53 -9.54
N GLY A 118 4.14 -13.66 -10.24
CA GLY A 118 4.78 -12.61 -11.02
C GLY A 118 5.70 -11.68 -10.22
N PHE A 119 6.04 -12.04 -8.97
CA PHE A 119 6.86 -11.21 -8.10
C PHE A 119 7.88 -12.01 -7.30
N ASN A 120 9.09 -11.46 -7.12
CA ASN A 120 9.92 -11.82 -5.98
C ASN A 120 9.50 -10.98 -4.79
N SER A 121 9.25 -11.61 -3.65
CA SER A 121 8.77 -10.94 -2.45
C SER A 121 9.18 -11.71 -1.18
N PRO A 122 9.07 -11.12 0.02
CA PRO A 122 9.26 -11.84 1.28
C PRO A 122 8.26 -12.98 1.54
N ALA A 123 7.19 -13.06 0.74
CA ALA A 123 6.19 -14.12 0.84
C ALA A 123 6.42 -15.23 -0.20
N GLU A 124 7.41 -15.05 -1.10
CA GLU A 124 7.80 -16.06 -2.10
C GLU A 124 6.58 -16.61 -2.87
N GLU A 125 6.44 -17.93 -2.99
CA GLU A 125 5.30 -18.59 -3.64
C GLU A 125 3.96 -18.39 -2.92
N TRP A 126 3.98 -17.95 -1.67
CA TRP A 126 2.77 -17.71 -0.86
C TRP A 126 2.10 -16.36 -1.14
N LEU A 127 2.76 -15.46 -1.86
CA LEU A 127 2.09 -14.27 -2.35
C LEU A 127 1.00 -14.69 -3.34
N PRO A 128 -0.28 -14.28 -3.16
CA PRO A 128 -1.35 -14.78 -4.01
C PRO A 128 -1.18 -14.34 -5.46
N THR A 129 -1.60 -15.18 -6.38
CA THR A 129 -1.73 -14.84 -7.81
C THR A 129 -2.90 -13.88 -8.04
N GLY A 130 -2.86 -13.09 -9.13
CA GLY A 130 -3.93 -12.15 -9.49
C GLY A 130 -3.73 -10.72 -9.00
N LEU A 131 -2.63 -10.43 -8.30
CA LEU A 131 -2.23 -9.06 -8.02
C LEU A 131 -1.80 -8.39 -9.34
N ASN A 132 -2.44 -7.28 -9.70
CA ASN A 132 -2.32 -6.66 -11.01
C ASN A 132 -1.19 -5.61 -11.11
N SER A 133 -0.50 -5.31 -10.03
CA SER A 133 0.57 -4.33 -10.00
C SER A 133 1.51 -4.56 -8.81
N LEU A 134 2.72 -3.99 -8.94
CA LEU A 134 3.71 -3.98 -7.86
C LEU A 134 3.17 -3.25 -6.61
N LEU A 135 2.35 -2.22 -6.80
CA LEU A 135 1.69 -1.49 -5.71
C LEU A 135 0.66 -2.36 -4.98
N ALA A 136 -0.11 -3.16 -5.72
CA ALA A 136 -1.06 -4.11 -5.14
C ALA A 136 -0.34 -5.14 -4.27
N ALA A 137 0.77 -5.68 -4.76
CA ALA A 137 1.60 -6.62 -4.00
C ALA A 137 2.21 -5.96 -2.75
N GLN A 138 2.77 -4.75 -2.89
CA GLN A 138 3.38 -4.02 -1.79
C GLN A 138 2.38 -3.71 -0.67
N ALA A 139 1.14 -3.34 -1.01
CA ALA A 139 0.12 -2.95 -0.04
C ALA A 139 -0.24 -4.05 0.98
N LEU A 140 0.09 -5.32 0.69
CA LEU A 140 -0.20 -6.43 1.58
C LEU A 140 0.79 -6.59 2.74
N PHE A 141 2.04 -6.14 2.58
CA PHE A 141 3.09 -6.37 3.58
C PHE A 141 2.93 -5.55 4.86
N PRO A 142 2.58 -4.25 4.82
CA PRO A 142 2.32 -3.48 6.04
C PRO A 142 1.22 -4.06 6.92
N LEU A 143 0.22 -4.71 6.31
CA LEU A 143 -0.91 -5.32 7.03
C LEU A 143 -0.48 -6.46 7.97
N THR A 144 0.64 -7.09 7.65
CA THR A 144 1.22 -8.23 8.38
C THR A 144 2.51 -7.88 9.12
N ALA A 145 2.98 -6.65 9.02
CA ALA A 145 4.17 -6.18 9.73
C ALA A 145 3.82 -5.78 11.17
N GLN A 146 4.43 -6.46 12.15
CA GLN A 146 4.13 -6.32 13.58
C GLN A 146 4.08 -4.87 14.04
N PHE A 147 5.13 -4.08 13.73
CA PHE A 147 5.27 -2.69 14.22
C PHE A 147 4.63 -1.66 13.30
N GLU A 148 4.11 -2.08 12.14
CA GLU A 148 3.40 -1.19 11.22
C GLU A 148 1.89 -1.23 11.48
N MET A 149 1.22 -2.34 11.15
CA MET A 149 -0.24 -2.43 11.23
C MET A 149 -0.76 -3.69 11.95
N ALA A 150 0.03 -4.76 12.08
CA ALA A 150 -0.46 -6.03 12.63
C ALA A 150 -0.65 -6.00 14.16
N GLY A 151 0.22 -5.32 14.88
CA GLY A 151 0.23 -5.34 16.35
C GLY A 151 1.09 -6.44 16.95
N ASN A 152 1.14 -6.49 18.27
CA ASN A 152 2.00 -7.46 18.96
C ASN A 152 1.34 -8.85 19.04
N PRO A 153 2.14 -9.94 19.12
CA PRO A 153 1.63 -11.28 19.33
C PRO A 153 0.65 -11.33 20.52
N ARG A 154 -0.48 -12.03 20.33
CA ARG A 154 -1.58 -12.22 21.30
C ARG A 154 -2.51 -11.01 21.49
N GLU A 155 -2.33 -9.89 20.80
CA GLU A 155 -3.25 -8.75 20.89
C GLU A 155 -4.50 -8.93 20.04
N ASN A 156 -4.37 -9.58 18.89
CA ASN A 156 -5.45 -9.76 17.94
C ASN A 156 -5.21 -10.99 17.04
N GLU A 157 -6.23 -11.35 16.26
CA GLU A 157 -6.19 -12.54 15.40
C GLU A 157 -5.20 -12.42 14.23
N ILE A 158 -4.91 -11.20 13.74
CA ILE A 158 -3.93 -10.99 12.67
C ILE A 158 -2.52 -11.21 13.23
N ALA A 159 -2.19 -10.57 14.34
CA ALA A 159 -0.90 -10.73 15.01
C ALA A 159 -0.65 -12.18 15.47
N GLY A 160 -1.73 -12.91 15.78
CA GLY A 160 -1.65 -14.34 16.07
C GLY A 160 -1.37 -15.19 14.83
N ALA A 161 -2.00 -14.85 13.71
CA ALA A 161 -1.90 -15.64 12.47
C ALA A 161 -0.53 -15.50 11.79
N ILE A 162 0.10 -14.33 11.82
CA ILE A 162 1.39 -14.07 11.14
C ILE A 162 2.61 -14.73 11.80
N HIS A 163 2.42 -15.53 12.84
CA HIS A 163 3.53 -16.13 13.60
C HIS A 163 4.50 -16.93 12.72
N ASP A 164 3.96 -17.68 11.76
CA ASP A 164 4.76 -18.52 10.88
C ASP A 164 4.98 -17.87 9.51
N ARG A 165 3.93 -17.30 8.92
CA ARG A 165 3.94 -16.72 7.57
C ARG A 165 2.94 -15.57 7.44
N PRO A 166 3.24 -14.54 6.61
CA PRO A 166 2.33 -13.40 6.42
C PRO A 166 1.00 -13.76 5.74
N ASP A 167 1.00 -14.75 4.84
CA ASP A 167 -0.17 -15.16 4.06
C ASP A 167 -1.32 -15.72 4.93
N THR A 168 -1.01 -16.26 6.10
CA THR A 168 -2.02 -16.82 7.02
C THR A 168 -2.96 -15.76 7.60
N ALA A 169 -2.55 -14.49 7.65
CA ALA A 169 -3.39 -13.39 8.12
C ALA A 169 -4.30 -12.81 7.01
N TRP A 170 -3.93 -12.93 5.74
CA TRP A 170 -4.67 -12.30 4.64
C TRP A 170 -6.12 -12.76 4.51
N PRO A 171 -6.48 -14.05 4.67
CA PRO A 171 -7.87 -14.48 4.68
C PRO A 171 -8.70 -13.86 5.82
N ILE A 172 -8.07 -13.59 6.97
CA ILE A 172 -8.72 -12.97 8.12
C ILE A 172 -9.05 -11.51 7.80
N ILE A 173 -8.09 -10.77 7.21
CA ILE A 173 -8.27 -9.39 6.77
C ILE A 173 -9.38 -9.31 5.72
N ALA A 174 -9.34 -10.16 4.71
CA ALA A 174 -10.36 -10.21 3.67
C ALA A 174 -11.76 -10.48 4.27
N LYS A 175 -11.85 -11.40 5.23
CA LYS A 175 -13.11 -11.69 5.93
C LYS A 175 -13.64 -10.47 6.68
N ARG A 176 -12.77 -9.69 7.36
CA ARG A 176 -13.20 -8.46 8.04
C ARG A 176 -13.83 -7.46 7.05
N VAL A 177 -13.22 -7.25 5.90
CA VAL A 177 -13.71 -6.32 4.86
C VAL A 177 -15.01 -6.82 4.27
N ARG A 178 -15.06 -8.05 3.77
CA ARG A 178 -16.25 -8.60 3.07
C ARG A 178 -17.47 -8.84 3.95
N THR A 179 -17.32 -8.80 5.28
CA THR A 179 -18.45 -8.90 6.21
C THR A 179 -19.16 -7.56 6.42
N ILE A 180 -18.59 -6.46 5.92
CA ILE A 180 -19.25 -5.16 5.87
C ILE A 180 -20.02 -5.07 4.55
N PRO A 181 -21.38 -4.96 4.59
CA PRO A 181 -22.20 -5.02 3.39
C PRO A 181 -21.84 -3.95 2.34
N GLU A 182 -21.47 -2.76 2.79
CA GLU A 182 -21.10 -1.64 1.93
C GLU A 182 -19.85 -1.98 1.12
N TYR A 183 -18.80 -2.49 1.75
CA TYR A 183 -17.60 -2.95 1.06
C TYR A 183 -17.90 -4.11 0.11
N ALA A 184 -18.62 -5.14 0.59
CA ALA A 184 -18.95 -6.29 -0.23
C ALA A 184 -19.70 -5.88 -1.51
N ASN A 185 -20.68 -4.97 -1.39
CA ASN A 185 -21.42 -4.46 -2.54
C ASN A 185 -20.52 -3.67 -3.51
N MET A 186 -19.63 -2.83 -3.01
CA MET A 186 -18.68 -2.10 -3.86
C MET A 186 -17.76 -3.05 -4.64
N PHE A 187 -17.21 -4.08 -3.97
CA PHE A 187 -16.39 -5.09 -4.65
C PHE A 187 -17.17 -5.84 -5.74
N MET A 188 -18.40 -6.27 -5.46
CA MET A 188 -19.27 -6.94 -6.46
C MET A 188 -19.61 -6.05 -7.67
N GLN A 189 -19.60 -4.73 -7.50
CA GLN A 189 -19.87 -3.78 -8.60
C GLN A 189 -18.63 -3.43 -9.42
N SER A 190 -17.44 -3.57 -8.84
CA SER A 190 -16.20 -3.07 -9.43
C SER A 190 -15.23 -4.18 -9.88
N PHE A 191 -15.51 -5.44 -9.57
CA PHE A 191 -14.69 -6.58 -9.94
C PHE A 191 -15.54 -7.67 -10.61
N ASP A 192 -15.26 -7.96 -11.88
CA ASP A 192 -16.04 -8.93 -12.68
C ASP A 192 -16.01 -10.35 -12.12
N ASN A 193 -14.98 -10.70 -11.37
CA ASN A 193 -14.82 -12.02 -10.74
C ASN A 193 -15.55 -12.15 -9.39
N ILE A 194 -16.14 -11.08 -8.85
CA ILE A 194 -16.80 -11.07 -7.54
C ILE A 194 -18.32 -11.10 -7.72
N ASN A 195 -18.92 -12.25 -7.45
CA ASN A 195 -20.38 -12.46 -7.57
C ASN A 195 -21.11 -12.49 -6.23
N LYS A 196 -20.39 -12.73 -5.14
CA LYS A 196 -20.91 -12.79 -3.77
C LYS A 196 -19.84 -12.30 -2.79
N PRO A 197 -20.22 -11.85 -1.58
CA PRO A 197 -19.26 -11.35 -0.60
C PRO A 197 -18.09 -12.29 -0.30
N SER A 198 -18.33 -13.61 -0.31
CA SER A 198 -17.29 -14.61 -0.03
C SER A 198 -16.19 -14.68 -1.08
N ASP A 199 -16.40 -14.14 -2.26
CA ASP A 199 -15.42 -14.14 -3.34
C ASP A 199 -14.35 -13.05 -3.14
N VAL A 200 -14.63 -12.04 -2.31
CA VAL A 200 -13.66 -10.99 -1.96
C VAL A 200 -12.52 -11.61 -1.17
N SER A 201 -11.33 -11.54 -1.74
CA SER A 201 -10.07 -12.00 -1.16
C SER A 201 -9.11 -10.83 -0.89
N ILE A 202 -7.92 -11.13 -0.40
CA ILE A 202 -6.88 -10.13 -0.22
C ILE A 202 -6.37 -9.58 -1.56
N VAL A 203 -6.56 -10.31 -2.65
CA VAL A 203 -6.15 -9.89 -4.00
C VAL A 203 -6.92 -8.65 -4.44
N GLU A 204 -8.25 -8.67 -4.33
CA GLU A 204 -9.09 -7.53 -4.69
C GLU A 204 -8.83 -6.33 -3.77
N ILE A 205 -8.57 -6.57 -2.49
CA ILE A 205 -8.16 -5.53 -1.53
C ILE A 205 -6.83 -4.91 -1.95
N GLY A 206 -5.83 -5.73 -2.30
CA GLY A 206 -4.53 -5.27 -2.79
C GLY A 206 -4.66 -4.49 -4.08
N ASN A 207 -5.43 -5.00 -5.05
CA ASN A 207 -5.67 -4.35 -6.33
C ASN A 207 -6.37 -2.99 -6.17
N ALA A 208 -7.37 -2.91 -5.31
CA ALA A 208 -8.04 -1.65 -5.00
C ALA A 208 -7.09 -0.63 -4.34
N LEU A 209 -6.28 -1.04 -3.36
CA LEU A 209 -5.28 -0.19 -2.73
C LEU A 209 -4.22 0.29 -3.73
N GLY A 210 -3.71 -0.61 -4.56
CA GLY A 210 -2.74 -0.30 -5.62
C GLY A 210 -3.30 0.70 -6.63
N ALA A 211 -4.55 0.52 -7.07
CA ALA A 211 -5.25 1.44 -7.96
C ALA A 211 -5.40 2.82 -7.34
N PHE A 212 -5.79 2.90 -6.06
CA PHE A 212 -5.90 4.19 -5.36
C PHE A 212 -4.54 4.88 -5.21
N ILE A 213 -3.49 4.18 -4.80
CA ILE A 213 -2.15 4.75 -4.65
C ILE A 213 -1.65 5.29 -6.00
N ALA A 214 -1.82 4.52 -7.07
CA ALA A 214 -1.43 4.95 -8.41
C ALA A 214 -2.20 6.18 -8.90
N ALA A 215 -3.51 6.28 -8.57
CA ALA A 215 -4.35 7.40 -8.97
C ALA A 215 -4.05 8.68 -8.19
N GLU A 216 -3.93 8.55 -6.87
CA GLU A 216 -3.91 9.70 -5.95
C GLU A 216 -2.56 10.43 -5.93
N TRP A 217 -1.47 9.69 -6.06
CA TRP A 217 -0.11 10.26 -6.02
C TRP A 217 0.58 10.23 -7.39
N GLN A 218 -0.15 10.62 -8.44
CA GLN A 218 0.38 10.76 -9.79
C GLN A 218 0.56 12.24 -10.13
N SER A 219 1.75 12.61 -10.65
CA SER A 219 2.04 13.98 -11.10
C SER A 219 3.05 13.98 -12.24
N TYR A 220 2.74 14.70 -13.31
CA TYR A 220 3.62 14.95 -14.47
C TYR A 220 3.92 16.42 -14.68
N ASP A 221 3.43 17.31 -13.81
CA ASP A 221 3.59 18.76 -13.88
C ASP A 221 4.36 19.34 -12.69
N SER A 222 5.11 18.50 -11.99
CA SER A 222 5.95 18.96 -10.88
C SER A 222 6.98 19.98 -11.35
N PRO A 223 7.41 20.95 -10.50
CA PRO A 223 8.46 21.89 -10.84
C PRO A 223 9.75 21.22 -11.34
N TYR A 224 10.05 20.02 -10.85
CA TYR A 224 11.19 19.22 -11.31
C TYR A 224 10.97 18.75 -12.76
N ALA A 225 9.82 18.17 -13.08
CA ALA A 225 9.52 17.71 -14.42
C ALA A 225 9.55 18.89 -15.42
N VAL A 226 8.96 20.03 -15.04
CA VAL A 226 8.96 21.27 -15.85
C VAL A 226 10.38 21.82 -16.01
N SER A 227 11.17 21.91 -14.94
CA SER A 227 12.53 22.48 -15.02
C SER A 227 13.48 21.59 -15.82
N TYR A 228 13.34 20.26 -15.71
CA TYR A 228 14.17 19.32 -16.46
C TYR A 228 13.90 19.38 -17.97
N THR A 229 12.70 19.73 -18.39
CA THR A 229 12.34 19.94 -19.80
C THR A 229 12.80 21.30 -20.35
N HIS A 230 13.03 22.30 -19.48
CA HIS A 230 13.37 23.65 -19.88
C HIS A 230 14.84 24.07 -19.65
N LEU A 231 15.62 23.27 -18.92
CA LEU A 231 17.03 23.59 -18.61
C LEU A 231 18.05 22.88 -19.51
N ARG A 232 17.66 22.42 -20.69
CA ARG A 232 18.57 21.88 -21.73
C ARG A 232 18.46 22.60 -23.04
#